data_31d864acf7dd274ebfb4ec42c47e3dae
#
_entry.id   31d864acf7dd274ebfb4ec42c47e3dae
#
_cell.length_a   1.000
_cell.length_b   1.000
_cell.length_c   1.000
_cell.angle_alpha   90.00
_cell.angle_beta   90.00
_cell.angle_gamma   90.00
#
_symmetry.space_group_name_H-M   'P 1'
#
loop_
_entity.id
_entity.type
_entity.pdbx_description
1 polymer ?
#
loop_
_entity_poly.entity_id
_entity_poly.type
_entity_poly.pdbx_seq_one_letter_code
_entity_poly.pdbx_strand_id
1 'polypeptide(L)'
;MTDTYLNTQSSLSMKGSGYYSAKTAGAKNAIDKTQKVIENALKNIPSHEILKFADFGSADGGTSQEMWSNVIKKIRDKGDNRQIEILYTDLASNDFSTLFKTMQGMHGNSNFAFQKNFKNVFVHGCGTGFHEQLMSDDSLTLGFSATAMHYVSERPCLIENHVHMT
;
A
#
# COMPACT_ATOMS: atom_id res chain seq x y z
N MET A 1 9.93 -36.99 -5.07
CA MET A 1 8.94 -36.19 -4.31
C MET A 1 9.21 -34.74 -4.64
N THR A 2 8.76 -34.35 -5.75
CA THR A 2 8.96 -33.02 -6.37
C THR A 2 7.67 -32.68 -7.07
N ASP A 3 7.24 -31.46 -7.04
CA ASP A 3 6.14 -30.87 -7.79
C ASP A 3 4.76 -30.76 -7.12
N THR A 4 4.70 -30.13 -5.93
CA THR A 4 3.40 -29.68 -5.42
C THR A 4 3.38 -28.18 -5.10
N TYR A 5 4.49 -27.45 -5.28
CA TYR A 5 4.60 -26.03 -4.89
C TYR A 5 4.32 -25.02 -6.00
N LEU A 6 4.16 -25.45 -7.25
CA LEU A 6 4.03 -24.53 -8.39
C LEU A 6 2.60 -24.16 -8.78
N ASN A 7 1.58 -24.74 -8.17
CA ASN A 7 0.19 -24.54 -8.63
C ASN A 7 -0.71 -23.72 -7.70
N THR A 8 -0.20 -23.23 -6.57
CA THR A 8 -1.00 -22.41 -5.63
C THR A 8 -0.95 -20.91 -5.90
N GLN A 9 0.02 -20.42 -6.68
CA GLN A 9 0.12 -18.98 -6.99
C GLN A 9 -0.91 -18.47 -7.99
N SER A 10 -1.47 -19.33 -8.85
CA SER A 10 -2.44 -18.89 -9.87
C SER A 10 -3.86 -18.62 -9.31
N SER A 11 -4.19 -19.13 -8.12
CA SER A 11 -5.51 -18.94 -7.50
C SER A 11 -5.62 -17.67 -6.63
N LEU A 12 -4.49 -17.02 -6.32
CA LEU A 12 -4.41 -15.84 -5.46
C LEU A 12 -4.32 -14.52 -6.25
N SER A 13 -4.37 -14.57 -7.59
CA SER A 13 -4.30 -13.34 -8.37
C SER A 13 -5.55 -12.48 -8.19
N MET A 14 -5.34 -11.26 -7.73
CA MET A 14 -6.39 -10.26 -7.57
C MET A 14 -7.02 -9.92 -8.93
N LYS A 15 -8.33 -9.75 -8.97
CA LYS A 15 -9.02 -9.26 -10.18
C LYS A 15 -8.55 -7.84 -10.47
N GLY A 16 -7.95 -7.61 -11.64
CA GLY A 16 -7.50 -6.30 -12.10
C GLY A 16 -8.63 -5.32 -12.43
N SER A 17 -8.30 -4.25 -13.17
CA SER A 17 -9.23 -3.25 -13.72
C SER A 17 -10.03 -2.45 -12.67
N GLY A 18 -9.43 -2.13 -11.51
CA GLY A 18 -10.07 -1.32 -10.47
C GLY A 18 -11.15 -2.06 -9.67
N TYR A 19 -11.21 -3.38 -9.77
CA TYR A 19 -12.22 -4.18 -9.06
C TYR A 19 -12.15 -3.99 -7.55
N TYR A 20 -10.93 -3.88 -7.02
CA TYR A 20 -10.72 -3.80 -5.56
C TYR A 20 -11.28 -2.51 -4.99
N SER A 21 -10.88 -1.37 -5.52
CA SER A 21 -11.38 -0.06 -5.06
C SER A 21 -12.88 0.12 -5.27
N ALA A 22 -13.45 -0.52 -6.31
CA ALA A 22 -14.89 -0.42 -6.60
C ALA A 22 -15.77 -1.31 -5.69
N LYS A 23 -15.22 -2.39 -5.11
CA LYS A 23 -16.01 -3.42 -4.40
C LYS A 23 -15.69 -3.56 -2.92
N THR A 24 -14.66 -2.91 -2.40
CA THR A 24 -14.20 -3.08 -1.01
C THR A 24 -14.46 -1.86 -0.12
N ALA A 25 -15.72 -1.44 -0.01
CA ALA A 25 -16.13 -0.38 0.91
C ALA A 25 -15.70 -0.64 2.38
N GLY A 26 -15.65 -1.92 2.79
CA GLY A 26 -15.15 -2.32 4.11
C GLY A 26 -13.67 -2.00 4.31
N ALA A 27 -12.83 -2.24 3.30
CA ALA A 27 -11.40 -1.91 3.34
C ALA A 27 -11.21 -0.40 3.45
N LYS A 28 -11.94 0.40 2.66
CA LYS A 28 -11.89 1.86 2.75
C LYS A 28 -12.27 2.36 4.15
N ASN A 29 -13.35 1.86 4.74
CA ASN A 29 -13.75 2.21 6.10
C ASN A 29 -12.70 1.86 7.16
N ALA A 30 -11.99 0.73 7.01
CA ALA A 30 -10.89 0.37 7.89
C ALA A 30 -9.73 1.36 7.77
N ILE A 31 -9.38 1.72 6.53
CA ILE A 31 -8.32 2.70 6.24
C ILE A 31 -8.66 4.07 6.83
N ASP A 32 -9.87 4.56 6.63
CA ASP A 32 -10.30 5.87 7.14
C ASP A 32 -10.22 5.96 8.68
N LYS A 33 -10.44 4.85 9.38
CA LYS A 33 -10.29 4.78 10.85
C LYS A 33 -8.84 4.82 11.32
N THR A 34 -7.87 4.50 10.48
CA THR A 34 -6.42 4.55 10.84
C THR A 34 -5.84 5.95 10.80
N GLN A 35 -6.58 6.95 10.33
CA GLN A 35 -6.11 8.31 10.13
C GLN A 35 -5.39 8.90 11.37
N LYS A 36 -5.96 8.72 12.57
CA LYS A 36 -5.34 9.21 13.82
C LYS A 36 -4.03 8.50 14.16
N VAL A 37 -3.93 7.21 13.85
CA VAL A 37 -2.71 6.42 14.09
C VAL A 37 -1.60 6.94 13.18
N ILE A 38 -1.90 7.15 11.91
CA ILE A 38 -0.98 7.70 10.92
C ILE A 38 -0.54 9.12 11.33
N GLU A 39 -1.47 9.97 11.75
CA GLU A 39 -1.17 11.32 12.24
C GLU A 39 -0.21 11.30 13.44
N ASN A 40 -0.36 10.35 14.34
CA ASN A 40 0.55 10.19 15.47
C ASN A 40 1.95 9.72 15.03
N ALA A 41 2.03 8.78 14.09
CA ALA A 41 3.28 8.34 13.50
C ALA A 41 4.03 9.51 12.82
N LEU A 42 3.28 10.36 12.12
CA LEU A 42 3.84 11.54 11.43
C LEU A 42 4.37 12.65 12.36
N LYS A 43 4.09 12.59 13.67
CA LYS A 43 4.67 13.55 14.63
C LYS A 43 6.17 13.34 14.85
N ASN A 44 6.63 12.12 14.64
CA ASN A 44 8.01 11.71 14.88
C ASN A 44 8.73 11.31 13.57
N ILE A 45 8.41 12.02 12.48
CA ILE A 45 9.09 11.76 11.20
C ILE A 45 10.58 12.05 11.33
N PRO A 46 11.46 11.11 10.97
CA PRO A 46 12.90 11.32 10.98
C PRO A 46 13.33 12.49 10.10
N SER A 47 14.48 13.05 10.38
CA SER A 47 15.08 14.16 9.60
C SER A 47 15.75 13.71 8.29
N HIS A 48 15.26 12.65 7.65
CA HIS A 48 15.78 12.22 6.34
C HIS A 48 15.48 13.25 5.24
N GLU A 49 16.37 13.33 4.26
CA GLU A 49 16.19 14.21 3.10
C GLU A 49 14.99 13.79 2.24
N ILE A 50 14.73 12.49 2.15
CA ILE A 50 13.63 11.90 1.39
C ILE A 50 12.74 11.12 2.36
N LEU A 51 11.44 11.36 2.28
CA LEU A 51 10.44 10.58 3.00
C LEU A 51 10.05 9.37 2.16
N LYS A 52 10.39 8.18 2.61
CA LYS A 52 10.04 6.93 1.93
C LYS A 52 8.88 6.26 2.63
N PHE A 53 7.76 6.17 1.93
CA PHE A 53 6.56 5.49 2.38
C PHE A 53 6.37 4.19 1.61
N ALA A 54 5.67 3.23 2.19
CA ALA A 54 5.30 2.00 1.49
C ALA A 54 3.85 1.61 1.79
N ASP A 55 3.18 1.08 0.77
CA ASP A 55 1.83 0.51 0.84
C ASP A 55 1.93 -0.97 0.47
N PHE A 56 1.82 -1.83 1.48
CA PHE A 56 2.02 -3.27 1.35
C PHE A 56 0.69 -3.98 1.08
N GLY A 57 0.61 -4.71 -0.04
CA GLY A 57 -0.61 -5.36 -0.51
C GLY A 57 -1.61 -4.35 -1.05
N SER A 58 -1.14 -3.51 -1.98
CA SER A 58 -1.82 -2.30 -2.42
C SER A 58 -2.94 -2.51 -3.44
N ALA A 59 -3.00 -3.66 -4.10
CA ALA A 59 -3.89 -3.94 -5.22
C ALA A 59 -3.83 -2.83 -6.30
N ASP A 60 -4.95 -2.20 -6.63
CA ASP A 60 -5.04 -1.07 -7.57
C ASP A 60 -4.78 0.31 -6.93
N GLY A 61 -4.42 0.35 -5.65
CA GLY A 61 -4.12 1.56 -4.88
C GLY A 61 -5.31 2.48 -4.60
N GLY A 62 -6.48 2.21 -5.16
CA GLY A 62 -7.63 3.12 -5.07
C GLY A 62 -8.22 3.22 -3.67
N THR A 63 -8.12 2.16 -2.84
CA THR A 63 -8.64 2.17 -1.47
C THR A 63 -7.81 3.05 -0.52
N SER A 64 -6.48 3.14 -0.73
CA SER A 64 -5.56 3.93 0.09
C SER A 64 -5.25 5.32 -0.48
N GLN A 65 -5.69 5.61 -1.71
CA GLN A 65 -5.36 6.84 -2.44
C GLN A 65 -5.75 8.11 -1.65
N GLU A 66 -6.94 8.15 -1.08
CA GLU A 66 -7.41 9.29 -0.28
C GLU A 66 -6.59 9.46 1.00
N MET A 67 -6.29 8.36 1.67
CA MET A 67 -5.47 8.36 2.89
C MET A 67 -4.08 8.94 2.59
N TRP A 68 -3.40 8.46 1.54
CA TRP A 68 -2.09 9.00 1.15
C TRP A 68 -2.16 10.46 0.74
N SER A 69 -3.19 10.87 0.00
CA SER A 69 -3.42 12.28 -0.36
C SER A 69 -3.52 13.16 0.89
N ASN A 70 -4.26 12.73 1.89
CA ASN A 70 -4.42 13.45 3.17
C ASN A 70 -3.10 13.50 3.97
N VAL A 71 -2.33 12.40 3.98
CA VAL A 71 -1.01 12.34 4.63
C VAL A 71 -0.06 13.36 3.99
N ILE A 72 0.04 13.35 2.67
CA ILE A 72 0.91 14.28 1.92
C ILE A 72 0.47 15.72 2.18
N LYS A 73 -0.84 15.99 2.08
CA LYS A 73 -1.37 17.32 2.36
C LYS A 73 -0.95 17.83 3.73
N LYS A 74 -1.07 17.02 4.77
CA LYS A 74 -0.67 17.40 6.14
C LYS A 74 0.81 17.68 6.29
N ILE A 75 1.66 16.94 5.58
CA ILE A 75 3.10 17.19 5.52
C ILE A 75 3.35 18.56 4.88
N ARG A 76 2.72 18.83 3.74
CA ARG A 76 2.85 20.12 3.01
C ARG A 76 2.27 21.31 3.79
N ASP A 77 1.16 21.13 4.48
CA ASP A 77 0.53 22.16 5.33
C ASP A 77 1.45 22.59 6.50
N LYS A 78 2.39 21.72 6.93
CA LYS A 78 3.42 22.06 7.92
C LYS A 78 4.65 22.75 7.31
N GLY A 79 4.65 23.04 6.02
CA GLY A 79 5.78 23.66 5.31
C GLY A 79 6.89 22.67 4.91
N ASP A 80 6.70 21.38 5.13
CA ASP A 80 7.68 20.35 4.76
C ASP A 80 7.56 20.04 3.26
N ASN A 81 8.54 20.44 2.48
CA ASN A 81 8.61 20.30 1.02
C ASN A 81 9.59 19.21 0.56
N ARG A 82 10.07 18.35 1.47
CA ARG A 82 10.96 17.24 1.12
C ARG A 82 10.34 16.37 0.03
N GLN A 83 11.20 15.65 -0.68
CA GLN A 83 10.75 14.61 -1.61
C GLN A 83 10.04 13.49 -0.85
N ILE A 84 8.95 13.00 -1.44
CA ILE A 84 8.19 11.85 -0.94
C ILE A 84 8.21 10.78 -2.01
N GLU A 85 8.70 9.62 -1.67
CA GLU A 85 8.62 8.42 -2.49
C GLU A 85 7.60 7.48 -1.86
N ILE A 86 6.64 6.98 -2.64
CA ILE A 86 5.68 5.98 -2.18
C ILE A 86 5.87 4.71 -3.01
N LEU A 87 6.28 3.64 -2.34
CA LEU A 87 6.41 2.32 -2.92
C LEU A 87 5.10 1.54 -2.72
N TYR A 88 4.43 1.23 -3.80
CA TYR A 88 3.30 0.30 -3.82
C TYR A 88 3.80 -1.11 -4.10
N THR A 89 3.50 -2.05 -3.21
CA THR A 89 3.92 -3.43 -3.39
C THR A 89 2.73 -4.38 -3.42
N ASP A 90 2.83 -5.37 -4.28
CA ASP A 90 1.87 -6.46 -4.39
C ASP A 90 2.53 -7.64 -5.11
N LEU A 91 1.80 -8.73 -5.33
CA LEU A 91 2.30 -9.83 -6.14
C LEU A 91 2.64 -9.38 -7.56
N ALA A 92 3.58 -10.06 -8.21
CA ALA A 92 3.99 -9.76 -9.58
C ALA A 92 2.84 -9.80 -10.60
N SER A 93 1.78 -10.56 -10.30
CA SER A 93 0.56 -10.67 -11.12
C SER A 93 -0.41 -9.49 -10.94
N ASN A 94 -0.13 -8.54 -10.03
CA ASN A 94 -1.00 -7.39 -9.80
C ASN A 94 -1.08 -6.49 -11.04
N ASP A 95 -2.24 -5.85 -11.24
CA ASP A 95 -2.46 -4.87 -12.31
C ASP A 95 -1.84 -3.50 -11.96
N PHE A 96 -0.51 -3.41 -12.01
CA PHE A 96 0.21 -2.16 -11.78
C PHE A 96 -0.13 -1.08 -12.81
N SER A 97 -0.62 -1.46 -14.00
CA SER A 97 -1.08 -0.48 -14.99
C SER A 97 -2.27 0.33 -14.47
N THR A 98 -3.25 -0.35 -13.86
CA THR A 98 -4.39 0.33 -13.23
C THR A 98 -3.95 1.14 -12.01
N LEU A 99 -3.04 0.64 -11.19
CA LEU A 99 -2.46 1.37 -10.06
C LEU A 99 -1.86 2.72 -10.53
N PHE A 100 -0.97 2.70 -11.51
CA PHE A 100 -0.35 3.94 -12.00
C PHE A 100 -1.37 4.90 -12.62
N LYS A 101 -2.38 4.41 -13.34
CA LYS A 101 -3.48 5.24 -13.85
C LYS A 101 -4.28 5.89 -12.73
N THR A 102 -4.51 5.15 -11.63
CA THR A 102 -5.17 5.67 -10.42
C THR A 102 -4.36 6.82 -9.81
N MET A 103 -3.06 6.64 -9.64
CA MET A 103 -2.17 7.67 -9.05
C MET A 103 -2.05 8.92 -9.93
N GLN A 104 -2.19 8.76 -11.24
CA GLN A 104 -2.21 9.87 -12.22
C GLN A 104 -3.59 10.52 -12.38
N GLY A 105 -4.63 10.03 -11.70
CA GLY A 105 -5.99 10.52 -11.83
C GLY A 105 -6.70 10.16 -13.13
N MET A 106 -6.19 9.16 -13.85
CA MET A 106 -6.82 8.61 -15.07
C MET A 106 -7.87 7.56 -14.75
N HIS A 107 -7.88 7.08 -13.51
CA HIS A 107 -8.81 6.10 -12.98
C HIS A 107 -9.19 6.48 -11.54
N GLY A 108 -10.41 6.16 -11.09
CA GLY A 108 -10.87 6.47 -9.74
C GLY A 108 -11.16 7.97 -9.51
N ASN A 109 -10.88 8.47 -8.30
CA ASN A 109 -11.15 9.86 -7.93
C ASN A 109 -9.92 10.75 -8.15
N SER A 110 -9.96 11.56 -9.20
CA SER A 110 -8.86 12.47 -9.57
C SER A 110 -8.53 13.54 -8.51
N ASN A 111 -9.46 13.84 -7.59
CA ASN A 111 -9.21 14.79 -6.49
C ASN A 111 -8.12 14.27 -5.54
N PHE A 112 -7.95 12.95 -5.45
CA PHE A 112 -6.94 12.30 -4.62
C PHE A 112 -5.73 11.83 -5.40
N ALA A 113 -5.58 12.22 -6.67
CA ALA A 113 -4.41 11.90 -7.50
C ALA A 113 -3.16 12.67 -7.01
N PHE A 114 -2.62 12.29 -5.88
CA PHE A 114 -1.60 13.05 -5.15
C PHE A 114 -0.31 13.23 -5.95
N GLN A 115 0.08 12.30 -6.80
CA GLN A 115 1.25 12.46 -7.67
C GLN A 115 1.07 13.62 -8.65
N LYS A 116 -0.16 13.91 -9.07
CA LYS A 116 -0.49 15.04 -9.94
C LYS A 116 -0.70 16.33 -9.14
N ASN A 117 -1.29 16.21 -7.95
CA ASN A 117 -1.76 17.34 -7.16
C ASN A 117 -0.66 17.99 -6.30
N PHE A 118 0.41 17.24 -5.98
CA PHE A 118 1.50 17.71 -5.14
C PHE A 118 2.84 17.63 -5.86
N LYS A 119 3.70 18.64 -5.64
CA LYS A 119 5.08 18.62 -6.13
C LYS A 119 5.96 17.70 -5.29
N ASN A 120 7.03 17.20 -5.89
CA ASN A 120 8.03 16.35 -5.23
C ASN A 120 7.45 15.08 -4.62
N VAL A 121 6.46 14.47 -5.30
CA VAL A 121 5.87 13.19 -4.91
C VAL A 121 6.05 12.20 -6.05
N PHE A 122 6.68 11.08 -5.75
CA PHE A 122 7.03 10.03 -6.70
C PHE A 122 6.37 8.72 -6.30
N VAL A 123 5.87 7.97 -7.28
CA VAL A 123 5.23 6.68 -7.08
C VAL A 123 6.02 5.60 -7.78
N HIS A 124 6.30 4.54 -7.06
CA HIS A 124 7.01 3.36 -7.53
C HIS A 124 6.13 2.13 -7.33
N GLY A 125 6.30 1.13 -8.18
CA GLY A 125 5.65 -0.17 -8.04
C GLY A 125 6.68 -1.27 -7.89
N CYS A 126 6.42 -2.22 -6.99
CA CYS A 126 7.24 -3.41 -6.80
C CYS A 126 6.37 -4.67 -6.86
N GLY A 127 6.63 -5.50 -7.85
CA GLY A 127 5.93 -6.77 -8.06
C GLY A 127 6.49 -7.91 -7.22
N THR A 128 6.70 -7.66 -5.91
CA THR A 128 7.24 -8.63 -4.97
C THR A 128 6.36 -8.65 -3.72
N GLY A 129 6.00 -9.84 -3.25
CA GLY A 129 5.19 -9.99 -2.05
C GLY A 129 5.88 -9.43 -0.81
N PHE A 130 5.11 -8.93 0.14
CA PHE A 130 5.60 -8.25 1.34
C PHE A 130 6.25 -9.18 2.38
N HIS A 131 6.40 -10.46 2.08
CA HIS A 131 7.20 -11.41 2.86
C HIS A 131 8.70 -11.35 2.54
N GLU A 132 9.05 -10.67 1.46
CA GLU A 132 10.42 -10.50 1.00
C GLU A 132 10.94 -9.10 1.33
N GLN A 133 12.26 -8.92 1.25
CA GLN A 133 12.84 -7.58 1.38
C GLN A 133 12.51 -6.74 0.14
N LEU A 134 11.86 -5.61 0.34
CA LEU A 134 11.31 -4.76 -0.73
C LEU A 134 12.07 -3.47 -0.94
N MET A 135 12.92 -3.09 0.00
CA MET A 135 13.73 -1.87 -0.04
C MET A 135 14.98 -2.01 0.80
N SER A 136 15.88 -1.05 0.71
CA SER A 136 17.12 -1.01 1.50
C SER A 136 16.83 -0.93 2.99
N ASP A 137 17.74 -1.52 3.78
CA ASP A 137 17.67 -1.47 5.24
C ASP A 137 17.58 -0.01 5.73
N ASP A 138 16.83 0.19 6.81
CA ASP A 138 16.69 1.47 7.50
C ASP A 138 16.19 2.64 6.63
N SER A 139 15.64 2.35 5.43
CA SER A 139 15.22 3.39 4.49
C SER A 139 13.74 3.80 4.62
N LEU A 140 12.91 3.00 5.29
CA LEU A 140 11.47 3.23 5.39
C LEU A 140 11.14 4.28 6.46
N THR A 141 10.44 5.32 6.06
CA THR A 141 9.91 6.34 7.00
C THR A 141 8.57 5.93 7.59
N LEU A 142 7.68 5.39 6.77
CA LEU A 142 6.33 4.97 7.17
C LEU A 142 5.86 3.80 6.31
N GLY A 143 5.58 2.67 6.92
CA GLY A 143 4.93 1.53 6.29
C GLY A 143 3.43 1.49 6.61
N PHE A 144 2.63 1.16 5.62
CA PHE A 144 1.20 0.99 5.75
C PHE A 144 0.78 -0.32 5.07
N SER A 145 -0.11 -1.03 5.72
CA SER A 145 -0.81 -2.16 5.11
C SER A 145 -2.22 -2.21 5.66
N ALA A 146 -3.19 -2.34 4.78
CA ALA A 146 -4.58 -2.50 5.17
C ALA A 146 -5.19 -3.69 4.45
N THR A 147 -5.81 -4.58 5.21
CA THR A 147 -6.53 -5.75 4.71
C THR A 147 -5.69 -6.75 3.90
N ALA A 148 -4.36 -6.74 4.06
CA ALA A 148 -3.45 -7.66 3.40
C ALA A 148 -2.64 -8.54 4.38
N MET A 149 -2.33 -8.06 5.59
CA MET A 149 -1.47 -8.75 6.55
C MET A 149 -2.07 -10.04 7.17
N HIS A 150 -3.27 -10.42 6.76
CA HIS A 150 -3.85 -11.72 7.12
C HIS A 150 -3.33 -12.87 6.22
N TYR A 151 -2.67 -12.55 5.10
CA TYR A 151 -1.94 -13.51 4.29
C TYR A 151 -0.58 -13.74 4.94
N VAL A 152 -0.42 -14.84 5.67
CA VAL A 152 0.83 -15.19 6.36
C VAL A 152 1.53 -16.34 5.62
N SER A 153 2.87 -16.32 5.61
CA SER A 153 3.68 -17.36 4.93
C SER A 153 3.59 -18.71 5.63
N GLU A 154 3.44 -18.68 6.95
CA GLU A 154 3.29 -19.88 7.77
C GLU A 154 2.46 -19.58 9.01
N ARG A 155 1.94 -20.63 9.62
CA ARG A 155 1.17 -20.52 10.85
C ARG A 155 2.11 -20.51 12.06
N PRO A 156 2.32 -19.37 12.76
CA PRO A 156 3.30 -19.30 13.84
C PRO A 156 2.86 -20.02 15.12
N CYS A 157 1.55 -20.21 15.33
CA CYS A 157 1.00 -20.91 16.50
C CYS A 157 -0.44 -21.33 16.25
N LEU A 158 -0.93 -22.24 17.11
CA LEU A 158 -2.35 -22.57 17.19
C LEU A 158 -3.06 -21.55 18.08
N ILE A 159 -4.08 -20.87 17.53
CA ILE A 159 -5.00 -20.05 18.30
C ILE A 159 -6.38 -20.71 18.17
N GLU A 160 -6.93 -21.16 19.29
CA GLU A 160 -8.24 -21.81 19.29
C GLU A 160 -9.33 -20.84 18.81
N ASN A 161 -10.28 -21.35 18.03
CA ASN A 161 -11.41 -20.59 17.49
C ASN A 161 -11.05 -19.45 16.55
N HIS A 162 -9.86 -19.43 15.96
CA HIS A 162 -9.45 -18.47 14.95
C HIS A 162 -9.34 -19.11 13.56
N VAL A 163 -9.65 -18.31 12.53
CA VAL A 163 -9.40 -18.65 11.14
C VAL A 163 -8.08 -18.01 10.71
N HIS A 164 -7.16 -18.82 10.19
CA HIS A 164 -5.93 -18.36 9.56
C HIS A 164 -6.04 -18.51 8.04
N MET A 165 -5.57 -17.53 7.32
CA MET A 165 -5.41 -17.59 5.86
C MET A 165 -3.93 -17.74 5.55
N THR A 166 -3.56 -18.81 4.88
CA THR A 166 -2.21 -19.12 4.40
C THR A 166 -2.20 -19.23 2.89
#